data_d4adc1ab58331510b895a41238d0bd60
#
_entry.id   d4adc1ab58331510b895a41238d0bd60
#
_cell.length_a   1.000
_cell.length_b   1.000
_cell.length_c   1.000
_cell.angle_alpha   90.00
_cell.angle_beta   90.00
_cell.angle_gamma   90.00
#
_symmetry.space_group_name_H-M   'P 1'
#
loop_
_entity.id
_entity.type
_entity.pdbx_description
1 polymer ?
#
loop_
_entity_poly.entity_id
_entity_poly.type
_entity_poly.pdbx_seq_one_letter_code
_entity_poly.pdbx_strand_id
1 'polypeptide(L)'
;MSLQNNEQLDQLRHSTAHLLAAAVMQLYPQAKRTIGPSIDTGFYYDFDFGQDKISETDLPKIEKLMRKLALTWKGFVKNELSVDAVKDEFKDNEYKIELIDEHSGAGEVLTVYQSGEFRDLCRGGHVEEPNKVLKYFKLLSVAGAYWRGDEKNKMLTRIYGTAFFTQEELDQYLYVQAEAKKRDHRKLGRELDLFSFSDMVGSGMPLYSPKGALVRRLLNNFVEELQSEQD
;
A
#
# COMPACT_ATOMS: atom_id res chain seq x y z
N MET A 1 15.54 10.55 -10.76
CA MET A 1 14.27 10.54 -11.56
C MET A 1 13.75 11.96 -11.59
N SER A 2 13.20 12.45 -12.73
CA SER A 2 12.63 13.81 -12.82
C SER A 2 11.33 13.89 -12.03
N LEU A 3 10.95 15.07 -11.54
CA LEU A 3 9.69 15.32 -10.82
C LEU A 3 8.46 14.83 -11.60
N GLN A 4 8.44 14.99 -12.92
CA GLN A 4 7.40 14.49 -13.81
C GLN A 4 7.23 12.95 -13.78
N ASN A 5 8.34 12.22 -13.64
CA ASN A 5 8.30 10.75 -13.60
C ASN A 5 7.71 10.22 -12.29
N ASN A 6 7.88 10.97 -11.19
CA ASN A 6 7.28 10.61 -9.90
C ASN A 6 5.76 10.81 -9.90
N GLU A 7 5.27 11.93 -10.45
CA GLU A 7 3.83 12.20 -10.52
C GLU A 7 3.09 11.17 -11.38
N GLN A 8 3.65 10.77 -12.53
CA GLN A 8 3.08 9.73 -13.38
C GLN A 8 3.05 8.37 -12.67
N LEU A 9 4.09 8.05 -11.91
CA LEU A 9 4.16 6.80 -11.13
C LEU A 9 3.13 6.80 -9.99
N ASP A 10 2.91 7.94 -9.34
CA ASP A 10 1.87 8.10 -8.32
C ASP A 10 0.47 7.92 -8.92
N GLN A 11 0.20 8.48 -10.09
CA GLN A 11 -1.05 8.30 -10.82
C GLN A 11 -1.27 6.82 -11.21
N LEU A 12 -0.22 6.12 -11.66
CA LEU A 12 -0.26 4.70 -11.97
C LEU A 12 -0.62 3.87 -10.72
N ARG A 13 0.05 4.12 -9.62
CA ARG A 13 -0.16 3.44 -8.33
C ARG A 13 -1.54 3.71 -7.77
N HIS A 14 -1.97 4.96 -7.78
CA HIS A 14 -3.32 5.34 -7.37
C HIS A 14 -4.40 4.67 -8.22
N SER A 15 -4.23 4.65 -9.54
CA SER A 15 -5.16 3.95 -10.44
C SER A 15 -5.17 2.43 -10.19
N THR A 16 -4.01 1.85 -9.83
CA THR A 16 -3.91 0.44 -9.48
C THR A 16 -4.58 0.15 -8.12
N ALA A 17 -4.56 1.10 -7.17
CA ALA A 17 -5.31 0.99 -5.92
C ALA A 17 -6.83 0.92 -6.17
N HIS A 18 -7.36 1.74 -7.09
CA HIS A 18 -8.75 1.61 -7.52
C HIS A 18 -9.07 0.27 -8.19
N LEU A 19 -8.15 -0.25 -9.00
CA LEU A 19 -8.28 -1.56 -9.61
C LEU A 19 -8.31 -2.69 -8.57
N LEU A 20 -7.49 -2.57 -7.51
CA LEU A 20 -7.55 -3.48 -6.35
C LEU A 20 -8.91 -3.39 -5.66
N ALA A 21 -9.41 -2.18 -5.40
CA ALA A 21 -10.71 -1.99 -4.77
C ALA A 21 -11.84 -2.61 -5.59
N ALA A 22 -11.83 -2.41 -6.91
CA ALA A 22 -12.81 -3.01 -7.82
C ALA A 22 -12.80 -4.54 -7.74
N ALA A 23 -11.61 -5.15 -7.75
CA ALA A 23 -11.47 -6.60 -7.66
C ALA A 23 -11.92 -7.16 -6.30
N VAL A 24 -11.58 -6.48 -5.22
CA VAL A 24 -12.02 -6.86 -3.87
C VAL A 24 -13.53 -6.76 -3.73
N MET A 25 -14.14 -5.64 -4.14
CA MET A 25 -15.59 -5.45 -4.05
C MET A 25 -16.36 -6.48 -4.88
N GLN A 26 -15.81 -6.95 -6.01
CA GLN A 26 -16.43 -8.00 -6.81
C GLN A 26 -16.30 -9.39 -6.18
N LEU A 27 -15.19 -9.69 -5.51
CA LEU A 27 -14.96 -10.98 -4.83
C LEU A 27 -15.64 -11.06 -3.46
N TYR A 28 -15.76 -9.93 -2.79
CA TYR A 28 -16.28 -9.77 -1.43
C TYR A 28 -17.32 -8.63 -1.40
N PRO A 29 -18.54 -8.86 -1.90
CA PRO A 29 -19.55 -7.80 -2.05
C PRO A 29 -19.98 -7.15 -0.72
N GLN A 30 -19.76 -7.84 0.40
CA GLN A 30 -20.07 -7.31 1.75
C GLN A 30 -18.95 -6.45 2.34
N ALA A 31 -17.76 -6.47 1.72
CA ALA A 31 -16.67 -5.64 2.17
C ALA A 31 -16.97 -4.15 1.98
N LYS A 32 -16.47 -3.31 2.87
CA LYS A 32 -16.56 -1.85 2.76
C LYS A 32 -15.19 -1.31 2.44
N ARG A 33 -15.07 -0.62 1.29
CA ARG A 33 -13.84 0.06 0.91
C ARG A 33 -13.71 1.40 1.62
N THR A 34 -12.50 1.78 2.00
CA THR A 34 -12.24 3.05 2.68
C THR A 34 -11.40 4.00 1.82
N ILE A 35 -10.09 3.96 1.95
CA ILE A 35 -9.14 4.79 1.21
C ILE A 35 -8.01 3.95 0.60
N GLY A 36 -7.47 4.41 -0.52
CA GLY A 36 -6.40 3.73 -1.26
C GLY A 36 -5.40 4.71 -1.89
N PRO A 37 -4.51 5.34 -1.10
CA PRO A 37 -3.50 6.25 -1.62
C PRO A 37 -2.34 5.51 -2.29
N SER A 38 -1.62 6.23 -3.18
CA SER A 38 -0.25 5.90 -3.55
C SER A 38 0.70 6.19 -2.38
N ILE A 39 1.81 5.46 -2.34
CA ILE A 39 2.94 5.65 -1.43
C ILE A 39 4.25 5.52 -2.21
N ASP A 40 5.38 5.94 -1.64
CA ASP A 40 6.69 5.96 -2.29
C ASP A 40 7.11 4.61 -2.90
N THR A 41 6.68 3.50 -2.29
CA THR A 41 7.05 2.14 -2.74
C THR A 41 5.94 1.39 -3.45
N GLY A 42 4.75 2.00 -3.62
CA GLY A 42 3.61 1.33 -4.22
C GLY A 42 2.28 1.99 -3.90
N PHE A 43 1.35 1.22 -3.43
CA PHE A 43 0.02 1.65 -3.00
C PHE A 43 -0.52 0.71 -1.93
N TYR A 44 -1.57 1.13 -1.26
CA TYR A 44 -2.40 0.23 -0.47
C TYR A 44 -3.88 0.57 -0.64
N TYR A 45 -4.74 -0.31 -0.16
CA TYR A 45 -6.15 -0.01 0.02
C TYR A 45 -6.65 -0.67 1.30
N ASP A 46 -7.45 0.06 2.07
CA ASP A 46 -8.02 -0.40 3.33
C ASP A 46 -9.46 -0.84 3.15
N PHE A 47 -9.77 -2.00 3.72
CA PHE A 47 -11.10 -2.61 3.64
C PHE A 47 -11.59 -3.06 5.02
N ASP A 48 -12.88 -2.92 5.23
CA ASP A 48 -13.58 -3.63 6.28
C ASP A 48 -14.27 -4.85 5.67
N PHE A 49 -13.74 -6.02 5.96
CA PHE A 49 -14.31 -7.30 5.47
C PHE A 49 -15.41 -7.87 6.37
N GLY A 50 -15.78 -7.17 7.45
CA GLY A 50 -16.78 -7.66 8.40
C GLY A 50 -16.31 -8.95 9.10
N GLN A 51 -16.95 -10.06 8.77
CA GLN A 51 -16.62 -11.39 9.33
C GLN A 51 -15.60 -12.16 8.49
N ASP A 52 -15.38 -11.78 7.25
CA ASP A 52 -14.44 -12.45 6.37
C ASP A 52 -12.99 -12.16 6.79
N LYS A 53 -12.15 -13.18 6.67
CA LYS A 53 -10.71 -13.06 6.97
C LYS A 53 -9.93 -13.21 5.68
N ILE A 54 -9.19 -12.18 5.35
CA ILE A 54 -8.32 -12.15 4.18
C ILE A 54 -6.86 -12.31 4.63
N SER A 55 -6.13 -13.13 3.89
CA SER A 55 -4.73 -13.43 4.11
C SER A 55 -3.91 -13.29 2.84
N GLU A 56 -2.60 -13.46 2.92
CA GLU A 56 -1.73 -13.42 1.74
C GLU A 56 -2.06 -14.53 0.73
N THR A 57 -2.69 -15.63 1.15
CA THR A 57 -3.11 -16.73 0.26
C THR A 57 -4.22 -16.33 -0.71
N ASP A 58 -4.96 -15.25 -0.41
CA ASP A 58 -6.05 -14.73 -1.25
C ASP A 58 -5.54 -13.77 -2.33
N LEU A 59 -4.34 -13.20 -2.14
CA LEU A 59 -3.77 -12.21 -3.06
C LEU A 59 -3.69 -12.68 -4.51
N PRO A 60 -3.27 -13.93 -4.83
CA PRO A 60 -3.25 -14.39 -6.21
C PRO A 60 -4.62 -14.42 -6.90
N LYS A 61 -5.69 -14.71 -6.14
CA LYS A 61 -7.06 -14.69 -6.66
C LYS A 61 -7.50 -13.27 -6.98
N ILE A 62 -7.18 -12.33 -6.11
CA ILE A 62 -7.47 -10.90 -6.31
C ILE A 62 -6.69 -10.37 -7.50
N GLU A 63 -5.38 -10.63 -7.61
CA GLU A 63 -4.54 -10.22 -8.75
C GLU A 63 -5.08 -10.75 -10.08
N LYS A 64 -5.52 -12.01 -10.11
CA LYS A 64 -6.10 -12.62 -11.32
C LYS A 64 -7.34 -11.85 -11.80
N LEU A 65 -8.17 -11.40 -10.87
CA LEU A 65 -9.33 -10.58 -11.21
C LEU A 65 -8.93 -9.17 -11.62
N MET A 66 -7.99 -8.53 -10.90
CA MET A 66 -7.44 -7.23 -11.28
C MET A 66 -6.95 -7.23 -12.73
N ARG A 67 -6.18 -8.25 -13.16
CA ARG A 67 -5.68 -8.37 -14.54
C ARG A 67 -6.82 -8.46 -15.56
N LYS A 68 -7.93 -9.13 -15.23
CA LYS A 68 -9.11 -9.19 -16.10
C LYS A 68 -9.82 -7.84 -16.20
N LEU A 69 -10.02 -7.18 -15.06
CA LEU A 69 -10.69 -5.87 -15.01
C LEU A 69 -9.87 -4.80 -15.72
N ALA A 70 -8.56 -4.78 -15.55
CA ALA A 70 -7.67 -3.83 -16.21
C ALA A 70 -7.87 -3.80 -17.73
N LEU A 71 -8.09 -4.93 -18.37
CA LEU A 71 -8.32 -5.01 -19.82
C LEU A 71 -9.61 -4.32 -20.26
N THR A 72 -10.59 -4.18 -19.38
CA THR A 72 -11.90 -3.58 -19.67
C THR A 72 -11.95 -2.07 -19.40
N TRP A 73 -11.00 -1.54 -18.64
CA TRP A 73 -10.99 -0.15 -18.23
C TRP A 73 -10.42 0.75 -19.34
N LYS A 74 -11.23 1.63 -19.89
CA LYS A 74 -10.83 2.52 -21.00
C LYS A 74 -10.35 3.90 -20.54
N GLY A 75 -10.70 4.30 -19.31
CA GLY A 75 -10.39 5.59 -18.73
C GLY A 75 -11.09 5.75 -17.39
N PHE A 76 -10.82 6.87 -16.72
CA PHE A 76 -11.50 7.29 -15.50
C PHE A 76 -12.41 8.49 -15.83
N VAL A 77 -13.72 8.31 -15.67
CA VAL A 77 -14.72 9.36 -15.90
C VAL A 77 -14.98 10.08 -14.58
N LYS A 78 -14.69 11.38 -14.56
CA LYS A 78 -14.99 12.26 -13.43
C LYS A 78 -16.46 12.63 -13.42
N ASN A 79 -17.13 12.47 -12.28
CA ASN A 79 -18.48 12.90 -12.04
C ASN A 79 -18.50 13.83 -10.82
N GLU A 80 -18.93 15.07 -11.01
CA GLU A 80 -19.18 16.02 -9.92
C GLU A 80 -20.63 15.86 -9.49
N LEU A 81 -20.86 15.53 -8.24
CA LEU A 81 -22.17 15.24 -7.70
C LEU A 81 -22.48 16.11 -6.48
N SER A 82 -23.78 16.34 -6.24
CA SER A 82 -24.19 16.98 -4.98
C SER A 82 -23.90 16.09 -3.79
N VAL A 83 -23.74 16.70 -2.61
CA VAL A 83 -23.49 15.99 -1.35
C VAL A 83 -24.54 14.89 -1.11
N ASP A 84 -25.82 15.22 -1.33
CA ASP A 84 -26.92 14.27 -1.13
C ASP A 84 -26.83 13.08 -2.09
N ALA A 85 -26.47 13.33 -3.35
CA ALA A 85 -26.33 12.25 -4.35
C ALA A 85 -25.16 11.32 -4.01
N VAL A 86 -24.03 11.87 -3.55
CA VAL A 86 -22.87 11.06 -3.12
C VAL A 86 -23.21 10.27 -1.85
N LYS A 87 -23.90 10.89 -0.88
CA LYS A 87 -24.35 10.18 0.33
C LYS A 87 -25.31 9.04 0.02
N ASP A 88 -26.24 9.21 -0.90
CA ASP A 88 -27.16 8.14 -1.30
C ASP A 88 -26.40 6.99 -1.98
N GLU A 89 -25.40 7.31 -2.84
CA GLU A 89 -24.56 6.29 -3.50
C GLU A 89 -23.74 5.46 -2.49
N PHE A 90 -23.24 6.08 -1.40
CA PHE A 90 -22.38 5.42 -0.41
C PHE A 90 -23.07 5.16 0.93
N LYS A 91 -24.41 5.21 1.02
CA LYS A 91 -25.18 5.11 2.28
C LYS A 91 -24.87 3.89 3.14
N ASP A 92 -24.51 2.77 2.51
CA ASP A 92 -24.21 1.51 3.20
C ASP A 92 -22.71 1.41 3.64
N ASN A 93 -21.95 2.50 3.47
CA ASN A 93 -20.53 2.54 3.79
C ASN A 93 -20.22 3.74 4.71
N GLU A 94 -20.22 3.48 6.03
CA GLU A 94 -19.98 4.49 7.06
C GLU A 94 -18.66 5.26 6.89
N TYR A 95 -17.62 4.60 6.38
CA TYR A 95 -16.31 5.22 6.15
C TYR A 95 -16.37 6.25 5.02
N LYS A 96 -17.13 5.96 3.95
CA LYS A 96 -17.34 6.93 2.86
C LYS A 96 -18.24 8.06 3.30
N ILE A 97 -19.28 7.80 4.09
CA ILE A 97 -20.12 8.86 4.65
C ILE A 97 -19.33 9.82 5.50
N GLU A 98 -18.45 9.30 6.39
CA GLU A 98 -17.57 10.13 7.21
C GLU A 98 -16.63 11.02 6.37
N LEU A 99 -16.02 10.46 5.31
CA LEU A 99 -15.18 11.23 4.39
C LEU A 99 -15.98 12.29 3.61
N ILE A 100 -17.21 11.97 3.19
CA ILE A 100 -18.10 12.92 2.52
C ILE A 100 -18.44 14.09 3.44
N ASP A 101 -18.77 13.82 4.71
CA ASP A 101 -19.08 14.85 5.71
C ASP A 101 -17.89 15.76 5.96
N GLU A 102 -16.70 15.21 6.09
CA GLU A 102 -15.47 15.96 6.29
C GLU A 102 -15.18 16.90 5.10
N HIS A 103 -15.18 16.36 3.88
CA HIS A 103 -14.85 17.14 2.68
C HIS A 103 -15.92 18.17 2.34
N SER A 104 -17.20 17.83 2.49
CA SER A 104 -18.31 18.77 2.28
C SER A 104 -18.31 19.88 3.35
N GLY A 105 -17.99 19.55 4.61
CA GLY A 105 -17.82 20.54 5.70
C GLY A 105 -16.67 21.52 5.46
N ALA A 106 -15.64 21.09 4.74
CA ALA A 106 -14.52 21.95 4.30
C ALA A 106 -14.84 22.75 3.02
N GLY A 107 -16.03 22.62 2.43
CA GLY A 107 -16.44 23.30 1.20
C GLY A 107 -15.80 22.72 -0.07
N GLU A 108 -15.27 21.51 -0.04
CA GLU A 108 -14.67 20.86 -1.19
C GLU A 108 -15.74 20.32 -2.16
N VAL A 109 -15.45 20.36 -3.46
CA VAL A 109 -16.27 19.74 -4.48
C VAL A 109 -16.10 18.22 -4.42
N LEU A 110 -17.19 17.50 -4.22
CA LEU A 110 -17.18 16.05 -4.18
C LEU A 110 -17.15 15.47 -5.59
N THR A 111 -16.19 14.61 -5.85
CA THR A 111 -16.02 13.93 -7.12
C THR A 111 -16.02 12.42 -6.97
N VAL A 112 -16.78 11.76 -7.84
CA VAL A 112 -16.81 10.29 -7.96
C VAL A 112 -16.20 9.93 -9.31
N TYR A 113 -15.16 9.10 -9.27
CA TYR A 113 -14.55 8.60 -10.49
C TYR A 113 -15.07 7.20 -10.82
N GLN A 114 -15.36 7.00 -12.10
CA GLN A 114 -15.86 5.74 -12.62
C GLN A 114 -14.89 5.15 -13.63
N SER A 115 -14.60 3.84 -13.50
CA SER A 115 -13.92 3.05 -14.52
C SER A 115 -14.60 1.68 -14.65
N GLY A 116 -15.12 1.39 -15.85
CA GLY A 116 -16.03 0.27 -16.04
C GLY A 116 -17.28 0.42 -15.15
N GLU A 117 -17.58 -0.62 -14.37
CA GLU A 117 -18.69 -0.60 -13.40
C GLU A 117 -18.27 -0.10 -12.01
N PHE A 118 -16.98 0.06 -11.77
CA PHE A 118 -16.47 0.50 -10.48
C PHE A 118 -16.53 2.02 -10.35
N ARG A 119 -17.07 2.48 -9.24
CA ARG A 119 -17.18 3.90 -8.88
C ARG A 119 -16.63 4.12 -7.49
N ASP A 120 -15.89 5.21 -7.27
CA ASP A 120 -15.38 5.56 -5.95
C ASP A 120 -15.23 7.06 -5.75
N LEU A 121 -15.39 7.50 -4.49
CA LEU A 121 -15.08 8.86 -4.06
C LEU A 121 -13.58 9.09 -4.17
N CYS A 122 -13.16 10.04 -4.99
CA CYS A 122 -11.75 10.32 -5.25
C CYS A 122 -11.55 11.75 -5.76
N ARG A 123 -10.38 12.34 -5.46
CA ARG A 123 -9.99 13.68 -5.93
C ARG A 123 -9.35 13.68 -7.33
N GLY A 124 -9.07 12.52 -7.90
CA GLY A 124 -8.45 12.41 -9.21
C GLY A 124 -6.98 12.00 -9.16
N GLY A 125 -6.23 12.31 -10.22
CA GLY A 125 -4.84 11.87 -10.37
C GLY A 125 -4.74 10.44 -10.90
N HIS A 126 -5.49 10.13 -11.97
CA HIS A 126 -5.51 8.81 -12.60
C HIS A 126 -4.79 8.82 -13.95
N VAL A 127 -4.39 7.63 -14.39
CA VAL A 127 -3.85 7.41 -15.72
C VAL A 127 -4.95 7.54 -16.79
N GLU A 128 -4.59 8.03 -17.98
CA GLU A 128 -5.56 8.24 -19.07
C GLU A 128 -6.06 6.94 -19.71
N GLU A 129 -5.15 5.97 -19.92
CA GLU A 129 -5.45 4.70 -20.62
C GLU A 129 -5.15 3.49 -19.71
N PRO A 130 -6.00 3.19 -18.72
CA PRO A 130 -5.76 2.13 -17.74
C PRO A 130 -5.48 0.76 -18.38
N ASN A 131 -6.20 0.39 -19.42
CA ASN A 131 -6.03 -0.89 -20.12
C ASN A 131 -4.66 -1.05 -20.81
N LYS A 132 -3.98 0.06 -21.07
CA LYS A 132 -2.63 0.01 -21.66
C LYS A 132 -1.53 -0.04 -20.62
N VAL A 133 -1.73 0.61 -19.45
CA VAL A 133 -0.66 0.84 -18.46
C VAL A 133 -0.82 0.03 -17.18
N LEU A 134 -2.04 -0.37 -16.74
CA LEU A 134 -2.26 -1.16 -15.53
C LEU A 134 -1.95 -2.66 -15.76
N LYS A 135 -0.71 -2.98 -16.08
CA LYS A 135 -0.26 -4.34 -16.43
C LYS A 135 0.72 -4.93 -15.44
N TYR A 136 1.66 -4.12 -14.97
CA TYR A 136 2.82 -4.56 -14.21
C TYR A 136 2.67 -4.18 -12.74
N PHE A 137 1.91 -4.97 -12.03
CA PHE A 137 1.64 -4.79 -10.60
C PHE A 137 1.74 -6.11 -9.85
N LYS A 138 1.96 -6.00 -8.54
CA LYS A 138 2.01 -7.12 -7.63
C LYS A 138 1.37 -6.73 -6.29
N LEU A 139 0.50 -7.58 -5.75
CA LEU A 139 0.06 -7.49 -4.35
C LEU A 139 1.13 -8.13 -3.46
N LEU A 140 1.50 -7.44 -2.39
CA LEU A 140 2.70 -7.78 -1.60
C LEU A 140 2.37 -8.45 -0.27
N SER A 141 1.43 -7.87 0.48
CA SER A 141 1.10 -8.34 1.84
C SER A 141 -0.25 -7.85 2.30
N VAL A 142 -0.72 -8.47 3.37
CA VAL A 142 -1.93 -8.10 4.10
C VAL A 142 -1.52 -7.73 5.53
N ALA A 143 -2.04 -6.63 6.06
CA ALA A 143 -1.80 -6.18 7.43
C ALA A 143 -3.07 -5.59 8.06
N GLY A 144 -3.12 -5.55 9.39
CA GLY A 144 -4.12 -4.76 10.10
C GLY A 144 -3.74 -3.28 10.12
N ALA A 145 -4.73 -2.40 9.99
CA ALA A 145 -4.55 -0.96 10.13
C ALA A 145 -5.78 -0.35 10.79
N TYR A 146 -5.59 0.44 11.84
CA TYR A 146 -6.72 1.13 12.45
C TYR A 146 -7.23 2.25 11.55
N TRP A 147 -8.57 2.39 11.47
CA TRP A 147 -9.17 3.51 10.74
C TRP A 147 -8.61 4.84 11.28
N ARG A 148 -8.12 5.69 10.38
CA ARG A 148 -7.44 6.96 10.69
C ARG A 148 -6.22 6.85 11.60
N GLY A 149 -5.65 5.66 11.75
CA GLY A 149 -4.47 5.43 12.59
C GLY A 149 -4.74 5.49 14.10
N ASP A 150 -5.99 5.59 14.53
CA ASP A 150 -6.37 5.60 15.95
C ASP A 150 -6.76 4.19 16.40
N GLU A 151 -6.07 3.65 17.40
CA GLU A 151 -6.31 2.32 17.97
C GLU A 151 -7.71 2.14 18.59
N LYS A 152 -8.42 3.24 18.88
CA LYS A 152 -9.80 3.21 19.35
C LYS A 152 -10.81 2.91 18.25
N ASN A 153 -10.42 3.14 16.99
CA ASN A 153 -11.25 2.87 15.84
C ASN A 153 -11.17 1.41 15.42
N LYS A 154 -12.07 1.02 14.52
CA LYS A 154 -12.11 -0.33 13.99
C LYS A 154 -10.80 -0.67 13.25
N MET A 155 -10.29 -1.86 13.51
CA MET A 155 -9.18 -2.42 12.76
C MET A 155 -9.69 -2.89 11.39
N LEU A 156 -9.10 -2.35 10.34
CA LEU A 156 -9.33 -2.67 8.94
C LEU A 156 -8.26 -3.63 8.43
N THR A 157 -8.52 -4.23 7.28
CA THR A 157 -7.53 -5.02 6.56
C THR A 157 -6.92 -4.16 5.46
N ARG A 158 -5.62 -3.92 5.53
CA ARG A 158 -4.83 -3.20 4.54
C ARG A 158 -4.16 -4.17 3.61
N ILE A 159 -4.40 -4.01 2.30
CA ILE A 159 -3.72 -4.78 1.26
C ILE A 159 -2.70 -3.87 0.58
N TYR A 160 -1.43 -4.26 0.66
CA TYR A 160 -0.33 -3.55 0.01
C TYR A 160 -0.06 -4.11 -1.38
N GLY A 161 0.28 -3.23 -2.29
CA GLY A 161 0.72 -3.56 -3.63
C GLY A 161 1.74 -2.59 -4.18
N THR A 162 2.32 -2.94 -5.32
CA THR A 162 3.18 -2.05 -6.09
C THR A 162 2.84 -2.11 -7.57
N ALA A 163 3.14 -1.06 -8.32
CA ALA A 163 2.96 -0.99 -9.76
C ALA A 163 4.08 -0.17 -10.41
N PHE A 164 4.42 -0.57 -11.63
CA PHE A 164 5.44 0.04 -12.47
C PHE A 164 4.98 0.12 -13.92
N PHE A 165 5.68 0.90 -14.75
CA PHE A 165 5.35 1.02 -16.17
C PHE A 165 5.85 -0.14 -17.01
N THR A 166 6.89 -0.87 -16.54
CA THR A 166 7.48 -2.00 -17.26
C THR A 166 7.59 -3.24 -16.37
N GLN A 167 7.69 -4.41 -17.00
CA GLN A 167 7.91 -5.67 -16.30
C GLN A 167 9.30 -5.70 -15.66
N GLU A 168 10.30 -5.13 -16.31
CA GLU A 168 11.68 -5.07 -15.84
C GLU A 168 11.78 -4.30 -14.52
N GLU A 169 11.09 -3.16 -14.41
CA GLU A 169 11.05 -2.36 -13.17
C GLU A 169 10.38 -3.15 -12.04
N LEU A 170 9.28 -3.83 -12.32
CA LEU A 170 8.59 -4.66 -11.32
C LEU A 170 9.49 -5.82 -10.87
N ASP A 171 10.12 -6.52 -11.80
CA ASP A 171 11.01 -7.65 -11.49
C ASP A 171 12.22 -7.21 -10.69
N GLN A 172 12.82 -6.08 -11.04
CA GLN A 172 13.92 -5.48 -10.30
C GLN A 172 13.51 -5.11 -8.86
N TYR A 173 12.34 -4.49 -8.70
CA TYR A 173 11.81 -4.17 -7.37
C TYR A 173 11.61 -5.45 -6.53
N LEU A 174 10.96 -6.47 -7.08
CA LEU A 174 10.71 -7.74 -6.39
C LEU A 174 12.02 -8.46 -6.03
N TYR A 175 13.01 -8.42 -6.92
CA TYR A 175 14.34 -8.96 -6.65
C TYR A 175 15.00 -8.26 -5.47
N VAL A 176 15.01 -6.91 -5.46
CA VAL A 176 15.58 -6.13 -4.35
C VAL A 176 14.87 -6.45 -3.03
N GLN A 177 13.53 -6.55 -3.03
CA GLN A 177 12.77 -6.92 -1.83
C GLN A 177 13.10 -8.34 -1.33
N ALA A 178 13.24 -9.30 -2.25
CA ALA A 178 13.64 -10.67 -1.90
C ALA A 178 15.06 -10.72 -1.32
N GLU A 179 16.00 -9.97 -1.90
CA GLU A 179 17.37 -9.86 -1.38
C GLU A 179 17.41 -9.17 -0.02
N ALA A 180 16.61 -8.10 0.18
CA ALA A 180 16.51 -7.43 1.46
C ALA A 180 16.01 -8.37 2.57
N LYS A 181 14.99 -9.20 2.27
CA LYS A 181 14.49 -10.23 3.22
C LYS A 181 15.58 -11.25 3.60
N LYS A 182 16.43 -11.66 2.66
CA LYS A 182 17.55 -12.58 2.95
C LYS A 182 18.59 -11.93 3.87
N ARG A 183 18.76 -10.61 3.76
CA ARG A 183 19.74 -9.80 4.51
C ARG A 183 19.16 -9.15 5.76
N ASP A 184 17.96 -9.53 6.21
CA ASP A 184 17.37 -9.02 7.45
C ASP A 184 18.33 -9.30 8.63
N HIS A 185 18.78 -8.23 9.29
CA HIS A 185 19.75 -8.31 10.39
C HIS A 185 19.25 -9.18 11.56
N ARG A 186 17.95 -9.26 11.79
CA ARG A 186 17.36 -10.10 12.84
C ARG A 186 17.49 -11.59 12.51
N LYS A 187 17.39 -11.94 11.21
CA LYS A 187 17.61 -13.29 10.71
C LYS A 187 19.10 -13.61 10.75
N LEU A 188 19.92 -12.78 10.10
CA LEU A 188 21.38 -12.98 10.06
C LEU A 188 22.00 -12.93 11.44
N GLY A 189 21.53 -12.06 12.32
CA GLY A 189 22.01 -11.96 13.70
C GLY A 189 21.86 -13.26 14.48
N ARG A 190 20.75 -13.97 14.31
CA ARG A 190 20.51 -15.30 14.91
C ARG A 190 21.32 -16.39 14.22
N GLU A 191 21.26 -16.47 12.89
CA GLU A 191 21.94 -17.50 12.11
C GLU A 191 23.47 -17.47 12.28
N LEU A 192 24.04 -16.29 12.42
CA LEU A 192 25.47 -16.08 12.58
C LEU A 192 25.91 -15.92 14.04
N ASP A 193 24.99 -16.06 14.98
CA ASP A 193 25.25 -15.86 16.42
C ASP A 193 25.93 -14.52 16.72
N LEU A 194 25.37 -13.41 16.21
CA LEU A 194 25.92 -12.07 16.41
C LEU A 194 25.38 -11.40 17.67
N PHE A 195 24.13 -11.68 18.02
CA PHE A 195 23.48 -11.16 19.24
C PHE A 195 22.32 -12.04 19.68
N SER A 196 21.98 -11.93 20.95
CA SER A 196 20.83 -12.57 21.59
C SER A 196 20.04 -11.56 22.41
N PHE A 197 18.85 -11.95 22.85
CA PHE A 197 18.05 -11.19 23.80
C PHE A 197 17.86 -12.03 25.06
N SER A 198 17.78 -11.39 26.22
CA SER A 198 17.55 -12.03 27.51
C SER A 198 16.54 -11.23 28.32
N ASP A 199 15.56 -11.90 28.88
CA ASP A 199 14.58 -11.29 29.79
C ASP A 199 15.23 -10.69 31.05
N MET A 200 16.39 -11.19 31.44
CA MET A 200 17.15 -10.67 32.58
C MET A 200 17.71 -9.25 32.35
N VAL A 201 17.92 -8.85 31.09
CA VAL A 201 18.49 -7.54 30.73
C VAL A 201 17.40 -6.54 30.33
N GLY A 202 16.22 -7.05 29.99
CA GLY A 202 15.08 -6.27 29.54
C GLY A 202 14.78 -6.40 28.03
N SER A 203 13.53 -6.13 27.67
CA SER A 203 13.09 -6.24 26.29
C SER A 203 13.76 -5.19 25.41
N GLY A 204 14.15 -5.59 24.18
CA GLY A 204 14.72 -4.69 23.18
C GLY A 204 16.21 -4.39 23.34
N MET A 205 16.90 -4.94 24.35
CA MET A 205 18.34 -4.77 24.56
C MET A 205 19.14 -5.97 24.00
N PRO A 206 19.83 -5.81 22.85
CA PRO A 206 20.63 -6.88 22.28
C PRO A 206 21.94 -7.09 23.06
N LEU A 207 22.22 -8.34 23.41
CA LEU A 207 23.49 -8.79 23.97
C LEU A 207 24.36 -9.29 22.82
N TYR A 208 25.44 -8.57 22.53
CA TYR A 208 26.35 -8.94 21.45
C TYR A 208 27.29 -10.05 21.87
N SER A 209 27.41 -11.08 21.02
CA SER A 209 28.50 -12.04 21.12
C SER A 209 29.86 -11.36 20.83
N PRO A 210 31.00 -11.97 21.13
CA PRO A 210 32.33 -11.41 20.75
C PRO A 210 32.42 -11.12 19.25
N LYS A 211 31.86 -11.98 18.41
CA LYS A 211 31.79 -11.83 16.94
C LYS A 211 30.90 -10.66 16.55
N GLY A 212 29.70 -10.54 17.15
CA GLY A 212 28.78 -9.45 16.93
C GLY A 212 29.34 -8.10 17.37
N ALA A 213 30.01 -8.05 18.51
CA ALA A 213 30.68 -6.85 18.98
C ALA A 213 31.81 -6.38 18.02
N LEU A 214 32.54 -7.33 17.45
CA LEU A 214 33.54 -7.02 16.43
C LEU A 214 32.92 -6.42 15.16
N VAL A 215 31.87 -7.06 14.64
CA VAL A 215 31.16 -6.55 13.44
C VAL A 215 30.60 -5.16 13.69
N ARG A 216 29.96 -4.94 14.85
CA ARG A 216 29.43 -3.62 15.22
C ARG A 216 30.53 -2.56 15.28
N ARG A 217 31.70 -2.87 15.88
CA ARG A 217 32.82 -1.94 15.94
C ARG A 217 33.34 -1.57 14.56
N LEU A 218 33.49 -2.57 13.67
CA LEU A 218 33.95 -2.32 12.29
C LEU A 218 32.97 -1.44 11.51
N LEU A 219 31.68 -1.65 11.66
CA LEU A 219 30.66 -0.80 11.04
C LEU A 219 30.68 0.62 11.59
N ASN A 220 30.80 0.80 12.91
CA ASN A 220 30.90 2.13 13.52
C ASN A 220 32.12 2.90 13.02
N ASN A 221 33.30 2.26 13.03
CA ASN A 221 34.50 2.88 12.51
C ASN A 221 34.38 3.31 11.06
N PHE A 222 33.79 2.45 10.22
CA PHE A 222 33.56 2.76 8.80
C PHE A 222 32.63 3.98 8.61
N VAL A 223 31.56 4.07 9.42
CA VAL A 223 30.65 5.23 9.37
C VAL A 223 31.37 6.50 9.83
N GLU A 224 32.16 6.43 10.90
CA GLU A 224 32.95 7.56 11.41
C GLU A 224 34.01 8.05 10.39
N GLU A 225 34.68 7.11 9.69
CA GLU A 225 35.60 7.44 8.59
C GLU A 225 34.89 8.20 7.46
N LEU A 226 33.72 7.67 6.99
CA LEU A 226 32.95 8.33 5.95
C LEU A 226 32.42 9.72 6.34
N GLN A 227 32.07 9.92 7.61
CA GLN A 227 31.64 11.23 8.10
C GLN A 227 32.80 12.22 8.15
N SER A 228 33.97 11.76 8.57
CA SER A 228 35.19 12.60 8.64
C SER A 228 35.70 13.03 7.26
N GLU A 229 35.40 12.31 6.20
CA GLU A 229 35.76 12.66 4.83
C GLU A 229 34.82 13.74 4.20
N GLN A 230 33.69 14.03 4.86
CA GLN A 230 32.68 15.01 4.37
C GLN A 230 32.77 16.37 5.09
N ASP A 231 33.52 16.45 6.16
CA ASP A 231 33.84 17.69 6.89
C ASP A 231 35.13 18.37 6.31
#